data_12625d78f8c085a5f8a5d79ad335e0b4
#
_entry.id   12625d78f8c085a5f8a5d79ad335e0b4
#
_cell.length_a   1.000
_cell.length_b   1.000
_cell.length_c   1.000
_cell.angle_alpha   90.00
_cell.angle_beta   90.00
_cell.angle_gamma   90.00
#
_symmetry.space_group_name_H-M   'P 1'
#
loop_
_entity.id
_entity.type
_entity.pdbx_description
1 polymer ?
#
loop_
_entity_poly.entity_id
_entity_poly.type
_entity_poly.pdbx_seq_one_letter_code
_entity_poly.pdbx_strand_id
1 'polypeptide(L)'
;MEAEYVPFFHVGVLVRDIGQAAEDFGQTLGLRFEPVRSAPLVTGETMRFCYSLAGPPYLELVQMAATSLGIWGPEEGEGLHHIAFADPDVPGTCAAFGGQADTVVGGEGGSPRVIFTRPEALHGIRVEYLQSAMVAATFERLRDATR
;
A
#
# COMPACT_ATOMS: atom_id res chain seq x y z
N MET A 1 7.99 -13.73 -24.81
CA MET A 1 8.39 -13.65 -23.40
C MET A 1 7.13 -13.57 -22.57
N GLU A 2 6.90 -14.55 -21.74
CA GLU A 2 5.76 -14.53 -20.84
C GLU A 2 5.98 -13.42 -19.81
N ALA A 3 4.95 -12.65 -19.52
CA ALA A 3 5.00 -11.68 -18.43
C ALA A 3 5.18 -12.44 -17.12
N GLU A 4 6.18 -12.08 -16.35
CA GLU A 4 6.40 -12.67 -15.05
C GLU A 4 5.20 -12.33 -14.14
N TYR A 5 4.62 -13.34 -13.52
CA TYR A 5 3.50 -13.15 -12.61
C TYR A 5 3.93 -12.33 -11.40
N VAL A 6 3.31 -11.17 -11.25
CA VAL A 6 3.55 -10.30 -10.09
C VAL A 6 2.48 -10.61 -9.04
N PRO A 7 2.85 -11.12 -7.86
CA PRO A 7 1.85 -11.50 -6.86
C PRO A 7 1.00 -10.33 -6.39
N PHE A 8 -0.32 -10.49 -6.48
CA PHE A 8 -1.29 -9.52 -5.98
C PHE A 8 -1.26 -9.51 -4.45
N PHE A 9 -0.85 -8.40 -3.88
CA PHE A 9 -0.61 -8.27 -2.45
C PHE A 9 -1.85 -7.76 -1.71
N HIS A 10 -2.32 -6.56 -2.04
CA HIS A 10 -3.44 -5.97 -1.32
C HIS A 10 -4.26 -4.97 -2.15
N VAL A 11 -5.42 -4.66 -1.61
CA VAL A 11 -6.24 -3.52 -2.00
C VAL A 11 -6.16 -2.49 -0.87
N GLY A 12 -5.79 -1.26 -1.20
CA GLY A 12 -5.67 -0.16 -0.24
C GLY A 12 -6.93 0.68 -0.17
N VAL A 13 -7.38 0.97 1.03
CA VAL A 13 -8.55 1.81 1.31
C VAL A 13 -8.09 2.96 2.21
N LEU A 14 -8.33 4.18 1.74
CA LEU A 14 -8.05 5.38 2.52
C LEU A 14 -9.23 5.68 3.43
N VAL A 15 -8.98 5.84 4.73
CA VAL A 15 -10.02 6.05 5.75
C VAL A 15 -9.66 7.23 6.66
N ARG A 16 -10.69 7.91 7.18
CA ARG A 16 -10.47 9.04 8.08
C ARG A 16 -10.05 8.61 9.48
N ASP A 17 -10.63 7.52 9.98
CA ASP A 17 -10.35 6.97 11.31
C ASP A 17 -10.08 5.48 11.18
N ILE A 18 -8.81 5.10 11.28
CA ILE A 18 -8.39 3.72 11.04
C ILE A 18 -8.94 2.75 12.09
N GLY A 19 -9.05 3.18 13.34
CA GLY A 19 -9.61 2.34 14.40
C GLY A 19 -11.09 2.05 14.17
N GLN A 20 -11.86 3.07 13.82
CA GLN A 20 -13.28 2.92 13.51
C GLN A 20 -13.47 2.10 12.23
N ALA A 21 -12.64 2.33 11.20
CA ALA A 21 -12.72 1.57 9.96
C ALA A 21 -12.45 0.08 10.19
N ALA A 22 -11.43 -0.26 10.96
CA ALA A 22 -11.13 -1.66 11.30
C ALA A 22 -12.32 -2.33 12.01
N GLU A 23 -12.97 -1.63 12.92
CA GLU A 23 -14.17 -2.12 13.60
C GLU A 23 -15.33 -2.31 12.62
N ASP A 24 -15.61 -1.33 11.78
CA ASP A 24 -16.73 -1.38 10.83
C ASP A 24 -16.54 -2.50 9.79
N PHE A 25 -15.35 -2.64 9.22
CA PHE A 25 -15.03 -3.74 8.31
C PHE A 25 -15.07 -5.10 9.03
N GLY A 26 -14.64 -5.13 10.29
CA GLY A 26 -14.73 -6.33 11.12
C GLY A 26 -16.17 -6.80 11.28
N GLN A 27 -17.07 -5.90 11.64
CA GLN A 27 -18.48 -6.19 11.82
C GLN A 27 -19.19 -6.56 10.51
N THR A 28 -18.86 -5.87 9.41
CA THR A 28 -19.55 -6.04 8.13
C THR A 28 -19.04 -7.26 7.36
N LEU A 29 -17.73 -7.49 7.36
CA LEU A 29 -17.08 -8.52 6.53
C LEU A 29 -16.52 -9.69 7.34
N GLY A 30 -16.56 -9.62 8.68
CA GLY A 30 -15.95 -10.63 9.53
C GLY A 30 -14.42 -10.62 9.50
N LEU A 31 -13.81 -9.53 9.02
CA LEU A 31 -12.35 -9.40 8.93
C LEU A 31 -11.77 -8.99 10.29
N ARG A 32 -10.62 -9.60 10.62
CA ARG A 32 -9.78 -9.13 11.71
C ARG A 32 -8.56 -8.43 11.12
N PHE A 33 -8.09 -7.40 11.79
CA PHE A 33 -6.94 -6.63 11.38
C PHE A 33 -5.79 -6.77 12.39
N GLU A 34 -4.56 -6.65 11.90
CA GLU A 34 -3.40 -6.51 12.77
C GLU A 34 -3.47 -5.17 13.52
N PRO A 35 -2.69 -5.00 14.61
CA PRO A 35 -2.56 -3.69 15.23
C PRO A 35 -2.04 -2.64 14.25
N VAL A 36 -2.50 -1.39 14.41
CA VAL A 36 -2.09 -0.28 13.55
C VAL A 36 -0.57 -0.09 13.62
N ARG A 37 0.05 0.03 12.47
CA ARG A 37 1.49 0.23 12.27
C ARG A 37 1.75 1.64 11.75
N SER A 38 3.00 2.06 11.88
CA SER A 38 3.46 3.34 11.33
C SER A 38 4.72 3.13 10.49
N ALA A 39 4.82 3.87 9.40
CA ALA A 39 6.00 3.83 8.53
C ALA A 39 6.34 5.24 8.05
N PRO A 40 7.64 5.60 7.97
CA PRO A 40 8.06 6.88 7.44
C PRO A 40 7.97 6.87 5.91
N LEU A 41 7.57 8.01 5.34
CA LEU A 41 7.54 8.26 3.91
C LEU A 41 8.72 9.17 3.51
N VAL A 42 9.05 9.19 2.22
CA VAL A 42 10.14 10.05 1.69
C VAL A 42 9.86 11.54 1.92
N THR A 43 8.60 11.93 2.10
CA THR A 43 8.18 13.30 2.41
C THR A 43 8.51 13.72 3.85
N GLY A 44 8.92 12.78 4.71
CA GLY A 44 9.09 12.99 6.15
C GLY A 44 7.81 12.78 6.96
N GLU A 45 6.69 12.56 6.31
CA GLU A 45 5.43 12.20 6.97
C GLU A 45 5.46 10.77 7.48
N THR A 46 4.62 10.45 8.46
CA THR A 46 4.42 9.09 8.97
C THR A 46 3.06 8.58 8.54
N MET A 47 3.05 7.48 7.81
CA MET A 47 1.83 6.79 7.40
C MET A 47 1.38 5.84 8.51
N ARG A 48 0.08 5.81 8.82
CA ARG A 48 -0.53 4.82 9.70
C ARG A 48 -1.37 3.87 8.87
N PHE A 49 -1.17 2.58 9.08
CA PHE A 49 -1.84 1.55 8.28
C PHE A 49 -1.97 0.23 9.03
N CYS A 50 -2.85 -0.64 8.56
CA CYS A 50 -2.91 -2.03 9.02
C CYS A 50 -3.50 -2.91 7.91
N TYR A 51 -3.14 -4.19 7.96
CA TYR A 51 -3.67 -5.19 7.04
C TYR A 51 -4.69 -6.09 7.71
N SER A 52 -5.65 -6.57 6.93
CA SER A 52 -6.49 -7.70 7.34
C SER A 52 -5.59 -8.92 7.59
N LEU A 53 -5.98 -9.78 8.54
CA LEU A 53 -5.25 -11.03 8.78
C LEU A 53 -5.55 -12.08 7.70
N ALA A 54 -6.73 -12.02 7.10
CA ALA A 54 -7.08 -12.87 5.97
C ALA A 54 -6.53 -12.31 4.66
N GLY A 55 -5.92 -13.17 3.87
CA GLY A 55 -5.32 -12.84 2.57
C GLY A 55 -4.26 -13.87 2.19
N PRO A 56 -3.47 -13.65 1.12
CA PRO A 56 -3.59 -12.61 0.09
C PRO A 56 -4.75 -12.81 -0.89
N PRO A 57 -5.22 -11.77 -1.57
CA PRO A 57 -4.90 -10.37 -1.31
C PRO A 57 -5.48 -9.89 0.02
N TYR A 58 -4.72 -9.02 0.69
CA TYR A 58 -5.16 -8.42 1.95
C TYR A 58 -5.96 -7.15 1.69
N LEU A 59 -6.76 -6.73 2.68
CA LEU A 59 -7.30 -5.39 2.72
C LEU A 59 -6.36 -4.53 3.59
N GLU A 60 -5.80 -3.48 3.01
CA GLU A 60 -5.02 -2.49 3.75
C GLU A 60 -5.90 -1.29 4.06
N LEU A 61 -5.92 -0.89 5.33
CA LEU A 61 -6.50 0.39 5.73
C LEU A 61 -5.35 1.38 5.92
N VAL A 62 -5.48 2.56 5.30
CA VAL A 62 -4.52 3.65 5.46
C VAL A 62 -5.26 4.86 6.01
N GLN A 63 -4.75 5.41 7.12
CA GLN A 63 -5.34 6.60 7.70
C GLN A 63 -5.01 7.84 6.89
N MET A 64 -6.05 8.57 6.52
CA MET A 64 -5.93 9.85 5.82
C MET A 64 -5.12 10.83 6.65
N ALA A 65 -4.13 11.47 6.03
CA ALA A 65 -3.36 12.53 6.67
C ALA A 65 -4.18 13.82 6.67
N ALA A 66 -4.40 14.39 7.85
CA ALA A 66 -5.30 15.54 8.02
C ALA A 66 -4.84 16.79 7.26
N THR A 67 -3.52 16.93 7.07
CA THR A 67 -2.91 18.14 6.49
C THR A 67 -2.06 17.85 5.25
N SER A 68 -1.92 16.60 4.84
CA SER A 68 -1.12 16.24 3.67
C SER A 68 -1.79 16.71 2.39
N LEU A 69 -0.98 17.24 1.48
CA LEU A 69 -1.41 17.56 0.12
C LEU A 69 -1.07 16.45 -0.86
N GLY A 70 -0.46 15.36 -0.38
CA GLY A 70 -0.11 14.20 -1.19
C GLY A 70 -1.26 13.24 -1.40
N ILE A 71 -0.94 12.06 -1.91
CA ILE A 71 -1.92 11.02 -2.26
C ILE A 71 -2.70 10.47 -1.07
N TRP A 72 -2.31 10.80 0.16
CA TRP A 72 -2.96 10.40 1.40
C TRP A 72 -3.84 11.50 2.00
N GLY A 73 -3.96 12.64 1.34
CA GLY A 73 -4.62 13.81 1.88
C GLY A 73 -6.14 13.80 1.75
N PRO A 74 -6.82 14.75 2.43
CA PRO A 74 -8.28 14.81 2.46
C PRO A 74 -8.95 14.97 1.09
N GLU A 75 -8.24 15.54 0.12
CA GLU A 75 -8.75 15.75 -1.25
C GLU A 75 -8.98 14.43 -1.99
N GLU A 76 -8.31 13.36 -1.59
CA GLU A 76 -8.50 12.04 -2.18
C GLU A 76 -9.86 11.42 -1.79
N GLY A 77 -10.42 11.81 -0.65
CA GLY A 77 -11.64 11.24 -0.11
C GLY A 77 -11.46 9.82 0.42
N GLU A 78 -12.41 9.36 1.23
CA GLU A 78 -12.41 7.97 1.69
C GLU A 78 -12.78 7.01 0.56
N GLY A 79 -12.25 5.79 0.60
CA GLY A 79 -12.61 4.72 -0.31
C GLY A 79 -11.42 4.01 -0.92
N LEU A 80 -11.65 3.31 -2.01
CA LEU A 80 -10.60 2.59 -2.73
C LEU A 80 -9.54 3.57 -3.21
N HIS A 81 -8.29 3.27 -2.88
CA HIS A 81 -7.17 4.17 -3.14
C HIS A 81 -6.17 3.55 -4.13
N HIS A 82 -5.82 2.28 -3.97
CA HIS A 82 -4.84 1.61 -4.82
C HIS A 82 -4.98 0.09 -4.77
N ILE A 83 -4.32 -0.55 -5.72
CA ILE A 83 -4.05 -1.98 -5.71
C ILE A 83 -2.54 -2.18 -5.70
N ALA A 84 -2.05 -3.23 -5.04
CA ALA A 84 -0.63 -3.40 -4.78
C ALA A 84 -0.11 -4.76 -5.21
N PHE A 85 1.12 -4.77 -5.73
CA PHE A 85 1.80 -5.95 -6.22
C PHE A 85 3.23 -6.01 -5.70
N ALA A 86 3.71 -7.22 -5.44
CA ALA A 86 5.13 -7.45 -5.17
C ALA A 86 5.93 -7.29 -6.47
N ASP A 87 7.09 -6.67 -6.37
CA ASP A 87 7.94 -6.39 -7.53
C ASP A 87 9.40 -6.74 -7.20
N PRO A 88 10.05 -7.63 -7.97
CA PRO A 88 11.44 -7.96 -7.75
C PRO A 88 12.42 -6.86 -8.14
N ASP A 89 11.97 -5.87 -8.94
CA ASP A 89 12.81 -4.77 -9.42
C ASP A 89 12.03 -3.45 -9.47
N VAL A 90 11.73 -2.89 -8.30
CA VAL A 90 11.02 -1.61 -8.20
C VAL A 90 11.76 -0.47 -8.90
N PRO A 91 13.11 -0.33 -8.81
CA PRO A 91 13.81 0.70 -9.57
C PRO A 91 13.60 0.60 -11.08
N GLY A 92 13.65 -0.60 -11.63
CA GLY A 92 13.41 -0.83 -13.07
C GLY A 92 11.97 -0.51 -13.47
N THR A 93 11.00 -0.90 -12.67
CA THR A 93 9.59 -0.57 -12.90
C THR A 93 9.36 0.94 -12.83
N CYS A 94 9.94 1.62 -11.85
CA CYS A 94 9.86 3.06 -11.71
C CYS A 94 10.40 3.77 -12.96
N ALA A 95 11.56 3.35 -13.44
CA ALA A 95 12.17 3.90 -14.66
C ALA A 95 11.28 3.69 -15.90
N ALA A 96 10.62 2.54 -16.00
CA ALA A 96 9.75 2.21 -17.12
C ALA A 96 8.51 3.10 -17.19
N PHE A 97 8.00 3.57 -16.04
CA PHE A 97 6.89 4.53 -16.01
C PHE A 97 7.32 5.97 -16.29
N GLY A 98 8.62 6.25 -16.30
CA GLY A 98 9.14 7.61 -16.50
C GLY A 98 8.65 8.54 -15.41
N GLY A 99 8.05 9.69 -15.78
CA GLY A 99 7.52 10.65 -14.83
C GLY A 99 6.12 10.31 -14.27
N GLN A 100 5.57 9.14 -14.56
CA GLN A 100 4.21 8.75 -14.19
C GLN A 100 4.15 7.85 -12.95
N ALA A 101 5.26 7.69 -12.25
CA ALA A 101 5.34 6.97 -10.98
C ALA A 101 6.14 7.78 -9.97
N ASP A 102 5.67 7.79 -8.73
CA ASP A 102 6.28 8.54 -7.63
C ASP A 102 6.79 7.57 -6.56
N THR A 103 8.02 7.80 -6.07
CA THR A 103 8.57 7.04 -4.96
C THR A 103 7.96 7.51 -3.65
N VAL A 104 7.45 6.58 -2.85
CA VAL A 104 6.91 6.89 -1.51
C VAL A 104 7.78 6.34 -0.38
N VAL A 105 8.50 5.24 -0.61
CA VAL A 105 9.49 4.71 0.33
C VAL A 105 10.80 4.52 -0.40
N GLY A 106 11.86 5.15 0.09
CA GLY A 106 13.22 5.01 -0.42
C GLY A 106 14.03 4.00 0.37
N GLY A 107 15.03 3.45 -0.28
CA GLY A 107 16.04 2.59 0.31
C GLY A 107 17.41 3.24 0.29
N GLU A 108 18.44 2.41 0.36
CA GLU A 108 19.84 2.83 0.32
C GLU A 108 20.15 3.63 -0.94
N GLY A 109 20.84 4.76 -0.80
CA GLY A 109 21.18 5.64 -1.91
C GLY A 109 20.00 6.29 -2.61
N GLY A 110 18.81 6.33 -1.97
CA GLY A 110 17.60 6.89 -2.57
C GLY A 110 16.91 5.97 -3.57
N SER A 111 17.36 4.73 -3.71
CA SER A 111 16.73 3.74 -4.60
C SER A 111 15.28 3.49 -4.17
N PRO A 112 14.31 3.51 -5.09
CA PRO A 112 12.91 3.30 -4.72
C PRO A 112 12.65 1.87 -4.25
N ARG A 113 11.93 1.75 -3.13
CA ARG A 113 11.47 0.47 -2.59
C ARG A 113 9.96 0.30 -2.73
N VAL A 114 9.23 1.40 -2.73
CA VAL A 114 7.78 1.44 -2.95
C VAL A 114 7.48 2.63 -3.84
N ILE A 115 6.76 2.38 -4.91
CA ILE A 115 6.29 3.40 -5.84
C ILE A 115 4.79 3.31 -6.05
N PHE A 116 4.17 4.44 -6.39
CA PHE A 116 2.78 4.51 -6.84
C PHE A 116 2.73 5.09 -8.24
N THR A 117 2.02 4.43 -9.16
CA THR A 117 1.72 5.04 -10.45
C THR A 117 0.68 6.13 -10.27
N ARG A 118 0.77 7.17 -11.10
CA ARG A 118 -0.29 8.18 -11.18
C ARG A 118 -1.52 7.59 -11.84
N PRO A 119 -2.73 8.03 -11.47
CA PRO A 119 -3.96 7.49 -12.05
C PRO A 119 -3.98 7.53 -13.58
N GLU A 120 -3.41 8.57 -14.18
CA GLU A 120 -3.38 8.76 -15.63
C GLU A 120 -2.58 7.68 -16.36
N ALA A 121 -1.62 7.05 -15.68
CA ALA A 121 -0.77 6.02 -16.28
C ALA A 121 -1.55 4.71 -16.55
N LEU A 122 -2.54 4.40 -15.73
CA LEU A 122 -3.27 3.13 -15.77
C LEU A 122 -4.79 3.32 -15.62
N HIS A 123 -5.37 4.10 -16.50
CA HIS A 123 -6.83 4.24 -16.65
C HIS A 123 -7.57 4.66 -15.35
N GLY A 124 -6.96 5.53 -14.56
CA GLY A 124 -7.55 6.04 -13.32
C GLY A 124 -7.27 5.21 -12.08
N ILE A 125 -6.48 4.15 -12.18
CA ILE A 125 -6.12 3.29 -11.06
C ILE A 125 -4.69 3.60 -10.61
N ARG A 126 -4.50 3.82 -9.30
CA ARG A 126 -3.16 3.80 -8.71
C ARG A 126 -2.72 2.36 -8.48
N VAL A 127 -1.55 2.04 -8.97
CA VAL A 127 -0.89 0.76 -8.68
C VAL A 127 0.32 1.02 -7.80
N GLU A 128 0.39 0.32 -6.68
CA GLU A 128 1.54 0.31 -5.80
C GLU A 128 2.42 -0.89 -6.14
N TYR A 129 3.70 -0.64 -6.33
CA TYR A 129 4.71 -1.68 -6.45
C TYR A 129 5.61 -1.65 -5.23
N LEU A 130 5.68 -2.78 -4.52
CA LEU A 130 6.52 -2.93 -3.34
C LEU A 130 7.61 -3.97 -3.60
N GLN A 131 8.81 -3.69 -3.11
CA GLN A 131 9.92 -4.63 -3.17
C GLN A 131 9.50 -6.00 -2.64
N SER A 132 9.76 -7.06 -3.41
CA SER A 132 9.32 -8.42 -3.09
C SER A 132 9.72 -8.89 -1.70
N ALA A 133 10.91 -8.51 -1.22
CA ALA A 133 11.36 -8.87 0.13
C ALA A 133 10.47 -8.25 1.23
N MET A 134 9.98 -7.03 1.03
CA MET A 134 9.05 -6.38 1.96
C MET A 134 7.70 -7.10 2.00
N VAL A 135 7.22 -7.51 0.84
CA VAL A 135 5.95 -8.24 0.72
C VAL A 135 6.06 -9.62 1.39
N ALA A 136 7.15 -10.34 1.15
CA ALA A 136 7.40 -11.64 1.77
C ALA A 136 7.44 -11.54 3.29
N ALA A 137 8.13 -10.53 3.83
CA ALA A 137 8.20 -10.30 5.28
C ALA A 137 6.81 -9.98 5.87
N THR A 138 5.99 -9.23 5.13
CA THR A 138 4.62 -8.92 5.54
C THR A 138 3.73 -10.17 5.55
N PHE A 139 3.81 -11.01 4.53
CA PHE A 139 3.10 -12.28 4.48
C PHE A 139 3.44 -13.18 5.68
N GLU A 140 4.72 -13.30 5.99
CA GLU A 140 5.18 -14.09 7.13
C GLU A 140 4.62 -13.55 8.45
N ARG A 141 4.72 -12.24 8.66
CA ARG A 141 4.17 -11.58 9.86
C ARG A 141 2.67 -11.81 10.02
N LEU A 142 1.90 -11.65 8.94
CA LEU A 142 0.44 -11.80 8.98
C LEU A 142 0.01 -13.26 9.20
N ARG A 143 0.74 -14.22 8.62
CA ARG A 143 0.50 -15.63 8.88
C ARG A 143 0.75 -15.98 10.35
N ASP A 144 1.83 -15.47 10.93
CA ASP A 144 2.17 -15.72 12.33
C ASP A 144 1.11 -15.13 13.27
N ALA A 145 0.52 -13.99 12.92
CA ALA A 145 -0.53 -13.36 13.70
C ALA A 145 -1.85 -14.16 13.72
N THR A 146 -2.04 -15.11 12.79
CA THR A 146 -3.25 -15.95 12.71
C THR A 146 -3.12 -17.30 13.40
N ARG A 147 -1.94 -17.65 13.91
CA ARG A 147 -1.65 -18.93 14.59
C ARG A 147 -2.05 -18.91 16.07
#